data_bfa11941f03ac845393267419c171c99
#
_entry.id   bfa11941f03ac845393267419c171c99
#
_cell.length_a   1.000
_cell.length_b   1.000
_cell.length_c   1.000
_cell.angle_alpha   90.00
_cell.angle_beta   90.00
_cell.angle_gamma   90.00
#
_symmetry.space_group_name_H-M   'P 1'
#
loop_
_entity.id
_entity.type
_entity.pdbx_description
1 polymer ?
#
loop_
_entity_poly.entity_id
_entity_poly.type
_entity_poly.pdbx_seq_one_letter_code
_entity_poly.pdbx_strand_id
1 'polypeptide(L)'
;MDNNEYMQFLTTQYINSKRPAIKQYLFYLYSKINDNLVGESILELGSGPGISLEFIKDKKLILTDFLPWPEGKIVGSIDASQLPYKDNAFDSVFLVNALHHMQYPVLALAESCRVAKSGGRVVIVEPYVNFFSYLIYKIFHNENTTWGYELPSSGKISDKSASEGEQSLLQALLKQNIWVEYIQKRSQKAVKLNRFYFSPLSFFATGGLSRALPVPAALISTLIFLEDKLPKSWLKLTSANQMLVIEVH
;
A
#
# COMPACT_ATOMS: atom_id res chain seq x y z
N MET A 1 0.24 11.31 18.22
CA MET A 1 -1.15 10.75 18.14
C MET A 1 -1.12 9.40 18.81
N ASP A 2 -1.98 9.16 19.80
CA ASP A 2 -2.11 7.82 20.37
C ASP A 2 -2.89 6.86 19.44
N ASN A 3 -2.92 5.56 19.78
CA ASN A 3 -3.57 4.56 18.93
C ASN A 3 -5.07 4.81 18.75
N ASN A 4 -5.78 5.31 19.77
CA ASN A 4 -7.21 5.57 19.70
C ASN A 4 -7.50 6.79 18.81
N GLU A 5 -6.73 7.87 18.96
CA GLU A 5 -6.82 9.04 18.09
C GLU A 5 -6.54 8.67 16.64
N TYR A 6 -5.54 7.80 16.41
CA TYR A 6 -5.18 7.37 15.06
C TYR A 6 -6.26 6.47 14.45
N MET A 7 -6.86 5.54 15.20
CA MET A 7 -8.00 4.74 14.74
C MET A 7 -9.21 5.61 14.40
N GLN A 8 -9.50 6.65 15.20
CA GLN A 8 -10.56 7.61 14.90
C GLN A 8 -10.26 8.39 13.61
N PHE A 9 -9.02 8.82 13.41
CA PHE A 9 -8.57 9.46 12.19
C PHE A 9 -8.77 8.55 10.96
N LEU A 10 -8.32 7.29 11.03
CA LEU A 10 -8.51 6.32 9.96
C LEU A 10 -10.00 6.03 9.68
N THR A 11 -10.83 5.97 10.72
CA THR A 11 -12.27 5.82 10.57
C THR A 11 -12.89 7.02 9.83
N THR A 12 -12.42 8.22 10.12
CA THR A 12 -12.85 9.44 9.41
C THR A 12 -12.43 9.40 7.93
N GLN A 13 -11.22 8.93 7.66
CA GLN A 13 -10.77 8.70 6.27
C GLN A 13 -11.63 7.65 5.55
N TYR A 14 -12.02 6.58 6.24
CA TYR A 14 -12.97 5.60 5.70
C TYR A 14 -14.33 6.21 5.36
N ILE A 15 -14.87 7.05 6.23
CA ILE A 15 -16.11 7.77 5.95
C ILE A 15 -15.95 8.71 4.75
N ASN A 16 -14.82 9.42 4.67
CA ASN A 16 -14.50 10.28 3.53
C ASN A 16 -14.37 9.49 2.22
N SER A 17 -13.91 8.24 2.27
CA SER A 17 -13.79 7.37 1.10
C SER A 17 -15.14 7.03 0.43
N LYS A 18 -16.26 7.29 1.10
CA LYS A 18 -17.61 7.13 0.53
C LYS A 18 -18.05 8.27 -0.38
N ARG A 19 -17.30 9.38 -0.42
CA ARG A 19 -17.59 10.49 -1.32
C ARG A 19 -17.34 10.11 -2.78
N PRO A 20 -18.15 10.60 -3.73
CA PRO A 20 -18.14 10.12 -5.12
C PRO A 20 -16.78 10.18 -5.81
N ALA A 21 -16.03 11.25 -5.66
CA ALA A 21 -14.72 11.43 -6.32
C ALA A 21 -13.69 10.43 -5.81
N ILE A 22 -13.48 10.35 -4.48
CA ILE A 22 -12.52 9.42 -3.91
C ILE A 22 -12.98 7.96 -4.06
N LYS A 23 -14.28 7.70 -3.98
CA LYS A 23 -14.84 6.37 -4.22
C LYS A 23 -14.56 5.89 -5.64
N GLN A 24 -14.71 6.77 -6.64
CA GLN A 24 -14.37 6.48 -8.03
C GLN A 24 -12.86 6.14 -8.20
N TYR A 25 -12.01 6.90 -7.52
CA TYR A 25 -10.58 6.61 -7.50
C TYR A 25 -10.25 5.28 -6.81
N LEU A 26 -10.85 5.01 -5.65
CA LEU A 26 -10.64 3.75 -4.93
C LEU A 26 -11.13 2.55 -5.73
N PHE A 27 -12.25 2.67 -6.44
CA PHE A 27 -12.71 1.63 -7.37
C PHE A 27 -11.62 1.30 -8.40
N TYR A 28 -11.04 2.32 -9.03
CA TYR A 28 -9.93 2.15 -9.96
C TYR A 28 -8.68 1.52 -9.30
N LEU A 29 -8.29 2.02 -8.13
CA LEU A 29 -7.15 1.49 -7.38
C LEU A 29 -7.32 0.00 -7.06
N TYR A 30 -8.44 -0.36 -6.49
CA TYR A 30 -8.72 -1.74 -6.09
C TYR A 30 -8.97 -2.65 -7.30
N SER A 31 -9.46 -2.13 -8.44
CA SER A 31 -9.48 -2.93 -9.67
C SER A 31 -8.07 -3.30 -10.11
N LYS A 32 -7.12 -2.36 -10.11
CA LYS A 32 -5.71 -2.66 -10.42
C LYS A 32 -5.09 -3.66 -9.43
N ILE A 33 -5.42 -3.57 -8.15
CA ILE A 33 -4.99 -4.55 -7.15
C ILE A 33 -5.58 -5.92 -7.51
N ASN A 34 -6.89 -6.01 -7.72
CA ASN A 34 -7.59 -7.26 -8.00
C ASN A 34 -7.09 -7.95 -9.28
N ASP A 35 -6.73 -7.19 -10.32
CA ASP A 35 -6.13 -7.70 -11.57
C ASP A 35 -4.76 -8.35 -11.32
N ASN A 36 -4.09 -8.00 -10.23
CA ASN A 36 -2.79 -8.53 -9.85
C ASN A 36 -2.84 -9.60 -8.75
N LEU A 37 -3.98 -9.77 -8.07
CA LEU A 37 -4.19 -10.86 -7.12
C LEU A 37 -4.44 -12.17 -7.86
N VAL A 38 -3.90 -13.27 -7.33
CA VAL A 38 -4.17 -14.63 -7.82
C VAL A 38 -4.86 -15.45 -6.73
N GLY A 39 -5.66 -16.43 -7.15
CA GLY A 39 -6.37 -17.35 -6.25
C GLY A 39 -7.51 -16.68 -5.46
N GLU A 40 -7.96 -17.35 -4.42
CA GLU A 40 -9.13 -16.94 -3.63
C GLU A 40 -8.79 -16.55 -2.18
N SER A 41 -7.76 -17.16 -1.59
CA SER A 41 -7.35 -16.91 -0.20
C SER A 41 -6.40 -15.73 -0.14
N ILE A 42 -6.90 -14.58 0.31
CA ILE A 42 -6.18 -13.30 0.24
C ILE A 42 -5.99 -12.73 1.65
N LEU A 43 -4.78 -12.26 1.94
CA LEU A 43 -4.44 -11.56 3.18
C LEU A 43 -4.18 -10.08 2.88
N GLU A 44 -4.79 -9.19 3.63
CA GLU A 44 -4.46 -7.76 3.66
C GLU A 44 -3.71 -7.41 4.94
N LEU A 45 -2.58 -6.72 4.80
CA LEU A 45 -1.78 -6.23 5.93
C LEU A 45 -1.90 -4.71 6.03
N GLY A 46 -2.20 -4.22 7.22
CA GLY A 46 -2.43 -2.80 7.45
C GLY A 46 -3.75 -2.33 6.82
N SER A 47 -4.82 -3.09 7.05
CA SER A 47 -6.14 -2.84 6.43
C SER A 47 -6.84 -1.59 6.94
N GLY A 48 -6.33 -0.98 8.02
CA GLY A 48 -7.00 0.13 8.68
C GLY A 48 -8.46 -0.20 8.96
N PRO A 49 -9.42 0.68 8.66
CA PRO A 49 -10.85 0.45 8.88
C PRO A 49 -11.51 -0.53 7.89
N GLY A 50 -10.75 -1.22 7.05
CA GLY A 50 -11.25 -2.25 6.13
C GLY A 50 -11.90 -1.71 4.86
N ILE A 51 -11.35 -0.65 4.28
CA ILE A 51 -11.84 -0.01 3.04
C ILE A 51 -11.96 -1.03 1.89
N SER A 52 -11.02 -1.95 1.78
CA SER A 52 -10.93 -2.98 0.73
C SER A 52 -12.18 -3.85 0.62
N LEU A 53 -12.90 -4.07 1.73
CA LEU A 53 -14.15 -4.84 1.74
C LEU A 53 -15.25 -4.28 0.83
N GLU A 54 -15.20 -2.99 0.48
CA GLU A 54 -16.16 -2.40 -0.44
C GLU A 54 -15.85 -2.74 -1.91
N PHE A 55 -14.59 -3.06 -2.22
CA PHE A 55 -14.10 -3.16 -3.61
C PHE A 55 -13.63 -4.56 -4.00
N ILE A 56 -13.06 -5.33 -3.08
CA ILE A 56 -12.65 -6.72 -3.34
C ILE A 56 -13.78 -7.64 -2.90
N LYS A 57 -14.45 -8.21 -3.89
CA LYS A 57 -15.54 -9.17 -3.71
C LYS A 57 -15.08 -10.56 -4.19
N ASP A 58 -15.86 -11.56 -3.98
CA ASP A 58 -15.68 -12.93 -4.50
C ASP A 58 -14.33 -13.60 -4.11
N LYS A 59 -13.70 -13.11 -3.04
CA LYS A 59 -12.45 -13.67 -2.48
C LYS A 59 -12.60 -13.87 -0.97
N LYS A 60 -11.90 -14.87 -0.45
CA LYS A 60 -11.77 -15.10 1.01
C LYS A 60 -10.71 -14.13 1.54
N LEU A 61 -11.16 -12.92 1.86
CA LEU A 61 -10.31 -11.84 2.32
C LEU A 61 -10.20 -11.84 3.85
N ILE A 62 -8.96 -11.96 4.35
CA ILE A 62 -8.61 -11.78 5.75
C ILE A 62 -7.92 -10.42 5.87
N LEU A 63 -8.49 -9.54 6.69
CA LEU A 63 -7.95 -8.23 6.98
C LEU A 63 -7.19 -8.25 8.30
N THR A 64 -5.97 -7.74 8.30
CA THR A 64 -5.16 -7.63 9.52
C THR A 64 -4.58 -6.23 9.67
N ASP A 65 -4.39 -5.82 10.92
CA ASP A 65 -3.81 -4.53 11.24
C ASP A 65 -2.97 -4.62 12.53
N PHE A 66 -1.98 -3.75 12.64
CA PHE A 66 -1.18 -3.60 13.85
C PHE A 66 -1.98 -2.99 15.01
N LEU A 67 -2.93 -2.10 14.70
CA LEU A 67 -3.77 -1.46 15.68
C LEU A 67 -4.80 -2.45 16.25
N PRO A 68 -5.18 -2.30 17.53
CA PRO A 68 -6.12 -3.19 18.21
C PRO A 68 -7.58 -2.85 17.83
N TRP A 69 -7.93 -3.05 16.57
CA TRP A 69 -9.29 -2.83 16.10
C TRP A 69 -10.27 -3.68 16.92
N PRO A 70 -11.47 -3.16 17.24
CA PRO A 70 -12.51 -3.95 17.91
C PRO A 70 -12.80 -5.27 17.18
N GLU A 71 -13.21 -6.29 17.92
CA GLU A 71 -13.61 -7.58 17.33
C GLU A 71 -14.61 -7.39 16.19
N GLY A 72 -14.36 -8.07 15.08
CA GLY A 72 -15.21 -7.97 13.89
C GLY A 72 -14.51 -8.51 12.64
N LYS A 73 -14.52 -7.70 11.58
CA LYS A 73 -13.95 -8.09 10.27
C LYS A 73 -12.43 -7.97 10.18
N ILE A 74 -11.81 -7.23 11.09
CA ILE A 74 -10.38 -6.97 11.11
C ILE A 74 -9.75 -7.72 12.27
N VAL A 75 -8.68 -8.47 12.00
CA VAL A 75 -7.87 -9.10 13.03
C VAL A 75 -6.82 -8.07 13.46
N GLY A 76 -7.07 -7.43 14.60
CA GLY A 76 -6.18 -6.43 15.17
C GLY A 76 -4.97 -7.03 15.89
N SER A 77 -4.02 -6.18 16.25
CA SER A 77 -2.78 -6.52 16.98
C SER A 77 -1.88 -7.53 16.25
N ILE A 78 -1.87 -7.51 14.92
CA ILE A 78 -1.02 -8.34 14.08
C ILE A 78 0.20 -7.54 13.60
N ASP A 79 1.38 -7.95 14.04
CA ASP A 79 2.65 -7.41 13.52
C ASP A 79 3.00 -8.10 12.19
N ALA A 80 3.03 -7.31 11.11
CA ALA A 80 3.38 -7.81 9.79
C ALA A 80 4.83 -8.34 9.69
N SER A 81 5.71 -7.97 10.61
CA SER A 81 7.08 -8.50 10.68
C SER A 81 7.16 -9.91 11.29
N GLN A 82 6.06 -10.39 11.89
CA GLN A 82 5.95 -11.72 12.50
C GLN A 82 4.51 -12.25 12.38
N LEU A 83 4.14 -12.66 11.18
CA LEU A 83 2.78 -13.13 10.90
C LEU A 83 2.46 -14.47 11.57
N PRO A 84 1.33 -14.59 12.28
CA PRO A 84 0.93 -15.82 12.98
C PRO A 84 0.31 -16.88 12.03
N TYR A 85 0.74 -16.87 10.78
CA TYR A 85 0.26 -17.78 9.75
C TYR A 85 1.36 -18.73 9.30
N LYS A 86 0.95 -19.93 8.88
CA LYS A 86 1.87 -20.95 8.33
C LYS A 86 2.40 -20.49 6.96
N ASP A 87 3.53 -21.05 6.57
CA ASP A 87 4.06 -20.92 5.21
C ASP A 87 3.02 -21.38 4.20
N ASN A 88 2.93 -20.69 3.06
CA ASN A 88 2.02 -21.03 1.96
C ASN A 88 0.52 -21.02 2.36
N ALA A 89 0.12 -20.17 3.28
CA ALA A 89 -1.27 -20.07 3.74
C ALA A 89 -2.20 -19.35 2.75
N PHE A 90 -1.67 -18.41 1.97
CA PHE A 90 -2.45 -17.51 1.12
C PHE A 90 -2.05 -17.61 -0.34
N ASP A 91 -3.01 -17.42 -1.23
CA ASP A 91 -2.74 -17.31 -2.67
C ASP A 91 -2.13 -15.95 -3.00
N SER A 92 -2.58 -14.91 -2.33
CA SER A 92 -1.99 -13.57 -2.44
C SER A 92 -1.99 -12.84 -1.10
N VAL A 93 -1.05 -11.90 -0.96
CA VAL A 93 -0.97 -10.93 0.12
C VAL A 93 -0.97 -9.54 -0.50
N PHE A 94 -1.65 -8.56 0.10
CA PHE A 94 -1.53 -7.19 -0.37
C PHE A 94 -1.48 -6.17 0.76
N LEU A 95 -0.90 -5.00 0.43
CA LEU A 95 -0.74 -3.85 1.31
C LEU A 95 -1.08 -2.59 0.50
N VAL A 96 -1.82 -1.67 1.12
CA VAL A 96 -2.17 -0.38 0.50
C VAL A 96 -1.82 0.75 1.46
N ASN A 97 -0.83 1.56 1.11
CA ASN A 97 -0.35 2.66 1.93
C ASN A 97 -0.07 2.25 3.38
N ALA A 98 0.50 1.08 3.59
CA ALA A 98 0.73 0.51 4.90
C ALA A 98 2.22 0.24 5.18
N LEU A 99 3.00 -0.12 4.15
CA LEU A 99 4.39 -0.53 4.32
C LEU A 99 5.25 0.60 4.90
N HIS A 100 5.02 1.84 4.46
CA HIS A 100 5.78 3.01 4.91
C HIS A 100 5.51 3.42 6.37
N HIS A 101 4.50 2.84 7.00
CA HIS A 101 4.24 2.96 8.44
C HIS A 101 4.92 1.87 9.28
N MET A 102 5.37 0.77 8.67
CA MET A 102 5.92 -0.37 9.40
C MET A 102 7.33 -0.09 9.91
N GLN A 103 7.61 -0.51 11.14
CA GLN A 103 8.92 -0.36 11.75
C GLN A 103 9.97 -1.28 11.10
N TYR A 104 9.56 -2.48 10.66
CA TYR A 104 10.40 -3.48 10.02
C TYR A 104 9.88 -3.84 8.62
N PRO A 105 9.91 -2.91 7.64
CA PRO A 105 9.28 -3.13 6.34
C PRO A 105 9.89 -4.29 5.55
N VAL A 106 11.20 -4.52 5.69
CA VAL A 106 11.88 -5.64 5.01
C VAL A 106 11.43 -6.99 5.59
N LEU A 107 11.27 -7.07 6.93
CA LEU A 107 10.72 -8.27 7.58
C LEU A 107 9.27 -8.51 7.17
N ALA A 108 8.46 -7.45 7.11
CA ALA A 108 7.06 -7.55 6.68
C ALA A 108 6.95 -8.09 5.24
N LEU A 109 7.83 -7.64 4.33
CA LEU A 109 7.88 -8.18 2.98
C LEU A 109 8.34 -9.65 2.93
N ALA A 110 9.33 -10.02 3.75
CA ALA A 110 9.80 -11.40 3.85
C ALA A 110 8.69 -12.33 4.40
N GLU A 111 7.98 -11.90 5.43
CA GLU A 111 6.83 -12.62 6.00
C GLU A 111 5.68 -12.72 4.99
N SER A 112 5.39 -11.63 4.25
CA SER A 112 4.40 -11.65 3.17
C SER A 112 4.73 -12.71 2.12
N CYS A 113 5.99 -12.81 1.70
CA CYS A 113 6.45 -13.83 0.76
C CYS A 113 6.43 -15.23 1.38
N ARG A 114 6.74 -15.38 2.68
CA ARG A 114 6.68 -16.67 3.38
C ARG A 114 5.27 -17.24 3.41
N VAL A 115 4.29 -16.42 3.77
CA VAL A 115 2.90 -16.86 3.90
C VAL A 115 2.18 -16.98 2.55
N ALA A 116 2.67 -16.31 1.49
CA ALA A 116 2.16 -16.51 0.14
C ALA A 116 2.61 -17.86 -0.41
N LYS A 117 1.76 -18.55 -1.14
CA LYS A 117 2.08 -19.82 -1.82
C LYS A 117 3.10 -19.63 -2.93
N SER A 118 3.82 -20.69 -3.33
CA SER A 118 4.55 -20.71 -4.60
C SER A 118 3.55 -20.54 -5.76
N GLY A 119 3.85 -19.66 -6.71
CA GLY A 119 2.92 -19.18 -7.73
C GLY A 119 2.00 -18.07 -7.25
N GLY A 120 2.05 -17.73 -5.97
CA GLY A 120 1.29 -16.62 -5.38
C GLY A 120 1.93 -15.25 -5.62
N ARG A 121 1.26 -14.21 -5.13
CA ARG A 121 1.72 -12.82 -5.31
C ARG A 121 1.64 -12.00 -4.03
N VAL A 122 2.60 -11.08 -3.87
CA VAL A 122 2.50 -10.00 -2.91
C VAL A 122 2.35 -8.69 -3.68
N VAL A 123 1.24 -7.97 -3.47
CA VAL A 123 0.90 -6.73 -4.16
C VAL A 123 0.99 -5.56 -3.19
N ILE A 124 1.84 -4.60 -3.47
CA ILE A 124 2.10 -3.46 -2.59
C ILE A 124 1.79 -2.18 -3.36
N VAL A 125 0.89 -1.36 -2.83
CA VAL A 125 0.63 -0.02 -3.35
C VAL A 125 1.12 0.99 -2.33
N GLU A 126 1.98 1.91 -2.80
CA GLU A 126 2.62 2.92 -1.96
C GLU A 126 2.69 4.27 -2.70
N PRO A 127 2.83 5.38 -1.98
CA PRO A 127 3.13 6.66 -2.59
C PRO A 127 4.39 6.57 -3.47
N TYR A 128 4.40 7.35 -4.52
CA TYR A 128 5.57 7.47 -5.39
C TYR A 128 6.10 8.92 -5.35
N VAL A 129 7.31 9.08 -4.82
CA VAL A 129 7.95 10.39 -4.67
C VAL A 129 8.80 10.70 -5.90
N ASN A 130 8.29 11.57 -6.76
CA ASN A 130 9.01 12.22 -7.86
C ASN A 130 8.99 13.74 -7.64
N PHE A 131 9.57 14.51 -8.53
CA PHE A 131 9.66 15.96 -8.36
C PHE A 131 8.28 16.63 -8.14
N PHE A 132 7.28 16.26 -8.92
CA PHE A 132 5.93 16.85 -8.82
C PHE A 132 5.20 16.40 -7.55
N SER A 133 5.17 15.09 -7.30
CA SER A 133 4.51 14.56 -6.10
C SER A 133 5.20 15.02 -4.82
N TYR A 134 6.53 15.16 -4.81
CA TYR A 134 7.28 15.69 -3.68
C TYR A 134 6.80 17.08 -3.28
N LEU A 135 6.64 17.99 -4.25
CA LEU A 135 6.14 19.35 -3.98
C LEU A 135 4.73 19.32 -3.39
N ILE A 136 3.85 18.48 -3.95
CA ILE A 136 2.47 18.35 -3.48
C ILE A 136 2.43 17.76 -2.08
N TYR A 137 3.17 16.67 -1.84
CA TYR A 137 3.23 16.05 -0.51
C TYR A 137 3.81 17.00 0.54
N LYS A 138 4.88 17.74 0.21
CA LYS A 138 5.49 18.70 1.12
C LYS A 138 4.53 19.82 1.56
N ILE A 139 3.59 20.22 0.70
CA ILE A 139 2.64 21.31 0.98
C ILE A 139 1.36 20.78 1.62
N PHE A 140 0.89 19.62 1.20
CA PHE A 140 -0.47 19.15 1.51
C PHE A 140 -0.53 17.90 2.38
N HIS A 141 0.59 17.22 2.64
CA HIS A 141 0.62 15.98 3.41
C HIS A 141 1.32 16.18 4.76
N ASN A 142 0.83 15.51 5.80
CA ASN A 142 1.40 15.62 7.15
C ASN A 142 2.49 14.58 7.45
N GLU A 143 2.64 13.58 6.58
CA GLU A 143 3.65 12.53 6.74
C GLU A 143 5.00 12.96 6.15
N ASN A 144 6.07 12.35 6.67
CA ASN A 144 7.40 12.63 6.18
C ASN A 144 7.55 12.21 4.73
N THR A 145 8.13 13.10 3.95
CA THR A 145 8.48 12.85 2.56
C THR A 145 9.91 13.34 2.35
N THR A 146 10.85 12.41 2.38
CA THR A 146 12.27 12.73 2.28
C THR A 146 12.78 12.44 0.89
N TRP A 147 13.26 13.47 0.19
CA TRP A 147 13.90 13.27 -1.11
C TRP A 147 15.20 12.51 -0.95
N GLY A 148 15.32 11.39 -1.68
CA GLY A 148 16.52 10.56 -1.60
C GLY A 148 16.66 9.76 -0.30
N TYR A 149 15.54 9.47 0.39
CA TYR A 149 15.53 8.64 1.59
C TYR A 149 16.30 7.34 1.38
N GLU A 150 17.10 6.97 2.37
CA GLU A 150 17.83 5.71 2.43
C GLU A 150 17.40 4.93 3.67
N LEU A 151 17.04 3.67 3.46
CA LEU A 151 16.71 2.80 4.58
C LEU A 151 18.00 2.44 5.33
N PRO A 152 18.03 2.54 6.67
CA PRO A 152 19.16 2.08 7.47
C PRO A 152 19.53 0.62 7.16
N SER A 153 20.81 0.31 7.20
CA SER A 153 21.33 -1.06 6.92
C SER A 153 20.77 -2.14 7.85
N SER A 154 20.25 -1.72 9.03
CA SER A 154 19.52 -2.61 9.94
C SER A 154 18.16 -3.05 9.41
N GLY A 155 17.64 -2.41 8.35
CA GLY A 155 16.27 -2.63 7.87
C GLY A 155 15.17 -2.14 8.82
N LYS A 156 15.56 -1.53 9.95
CA LYS A 156 14.65 -0.95 10.94
C LYS A 156 14.52 0.55 10.69
N ILE A 157 13.31 1.02 10.56
CA ILE A 157 13.00 2.44 10.66
C ILE A 157 12.89 2.76 12.15
N SER A 158 13.49 3.87 12.60
CA SER A 158 13.55 4.29 14.02
C SER A 158 12.20 4.11 14.74
N ASP A 159 12.24 4.03 16.07
CA ASP A 159 11.06 3.89 16.91
C ASP A 159 10.06 5.00 16.62
N LYS A 160 9.02 4.66 15.87
CA LYS A 160 7.96 5.56 15.45
C LYS A 160 6.60 4.98 15.81
N SER A 161 5.63 5.86 16.00
CA SER A 161 4.23 5.45 16.17
C SER A 161 3.65 4.92 14.83
N ALA A 162 2.55 4.19 14.91
CA ALA A 162 1.83 3.71 13.72
C ALA A 162 1.32 4.87 12.82
N SER A 163 1.24 6.09 13.36
CA SER A 163 0.82 7.29 12.60
C SER A 163 1.95 7.99 11.86
N GLU A 164 3.21 7.58 12.05
CA GLU A 164 4.37 8.17 11.38
C GLU A 164 4.75 7.31 10.19
N GLY A 165 4.81 7.91 9.00
CA GLY A 165 5.18 7.26 7.75
C GLY A 165 6.37 7.92 7.06
N GLU A 166 7.10 7.21 6.21
CA GLU A 166 8.06 7.76 5.26
C GLU A 166 7.66 7.36 3.84
N GLN A 167 7.03 8.29 3.13
CA GLN A 167 6.43 8.03 1.81
C GLN A 167 7.45 7.60 0.75
N SER A 168 8.73 7.89 0.93
CA SER A 168 9.81 7.50 0.02
C SER A 168 10.31 6.07 0.26
N LEU A 169 9.78 5.36 1.25
CA LEU A 169 10.30 4.07 1.73
C LEU A 169 10.41 3.02 0.62
N LEU A 170 9.34 2.76 -0.13
CA LEU A 170 9.38 1.71 -1.15
C LEU A 170 10.43 2.01 -2.24
N GLN A 171 10.65 3.30 -2.55
CA GLN A 171 11.70 3.70 -3.49
C GLN A 171 13.09 3.46 -2.93
N ALA A 172 13.31 3.74 -1.64
CA ALA A 172 14.57 3.47 -0.96
C ALA A 172 14.88 1.96 -0.96
N LEU A 173 13.89 1.14 -0.62
CA LEU A 173 13.99 -0.32 -0.69
C LEU A 173 14.40 -0.80 -2.09
N LEU A 174 13.76 -0.29 -3.13
CA LEU A 174 14.00 -0.71 -4.52
C LEU A 174 15.35 -0.23 -5.10
N LYS A 175 16.03 0.71 -4.45
CA LYS A 175 17.40 1.13 -4.80
C LYS A 175 18.48 0.23 -4.21
N GLN A 176 18.18 -0.43 -3.12
CA GLN A 176 19.14 -1.26 -2.36
C GLN A 176 18.85 -2.75 -2.65
N ASN A 177 19.64 -3.40 -3.48
CA ASN A 177 19.42 -4.82 -3.84
C ASN A 177 19.51 -5.80 -2.64
N ILE A 178 20.12 -5.39 -1.54
CA ILE A 178 20.32 -6.24 -0.35
C ILE A 178 19.01 -6.78 0.23
N TRP A 179 17.90 -6.07 0.10
CA TRP A 179 16.63 -6.50 0.65
C TRP A 179 16.00 -7.67 -0.15
N VAL A 180 16.25 -7.76 -1.47
CA VAL A 180 15.76 -8.88 -2.30
C VAL A 180 16.39 -10.18 -1.83
N GLU A 181 17.72 -10.17 -1.64
CA GLU A 181 18.45 -11.33 -1.11
C GLU A 181 17.96 -11.70 0.29
N TYR A 182 17.72 -10.70 1.14
CA TYR A 182 17.19 -10.93 2.48
C TYR A 182 15.80 -11.60 2.44
N ILE A 183 14.87 -11.09 1.60
CA ILE A 183 13.54 -11.67 1.43
C ILE A 183 13.63 -13.11 0.95
N GLN A 184 14.44 -13.38 -0.08
CA GLN A 184 14.63 -14.75 -0.61
C GLN A 184 15.18 -15.69 0.45
N LYS A 185 16.21 -15.25 1.19
CA LYS A 185 16.80 -16.05 2.27
C LYS A 185 15.82 -16.32 3.41
N ARG A 186 15.04 -15.31 3.81
CA ARG A 186 14.12 -15.42 4.94
C ARG A 186 12.85 -16.20 4.59
N SER A 187 12.29 -16.00 3.41
CA SER A 187 11.10 -16.70 2.93
C SER A 187 11.40 -18.08 2.35
N GLN A 188 12.68 -18.37 2.04
CA GLN A 188 13.14 -19.57 1.33
C GLN A 188 12.49 -19.70 -0.07
N LYS A 189 12.22 -18.58 -0.72
CA LYS A 189 11.52 -18.49 -2.01
C LYS A 189 12.25 -17.57 -2.96
N ALA A 190 12.30 -17.94 -4.24
CA ALA A 190 12.70 -17.02 -5.28
C ALA A 190 11.59 -16.00 -5.53
N VAL A 191 11.96 -14.76 -5.83
CA VAL A 191 11.00 -13.70 -6.10
C VAL A 191 11.35 -12.96 -7.38
N LYS A 192 10.32 -12.58 -8.14
CA LYS A 192 10.43 -11.71 -9.31
C LYS A 192 9.59 -10.46 -9.08
N LEU A 193 10.14 -9.31 -9.41
CA LEU A 193 9.56 -7.99 -9.12
C LEU A 193 9.06 -7.33 -10.40
N ASN A 194 7.81 -6.90 -10.38
CA ASN A 194 7.22 -6.08 -11.44
C ASN A 194 6.72 -4.77 -10.82
N ARG A 195 7.09 -3.63 -11.40
CA ARG A 195 6.73 -2.30 -10.88
C ARG A 195 5.91 -1.51 -11.88
N PHE A 196 4.85 -0.91 -11.38
CA PHE A 196 3.92 -0.08 -12.13
C PHE A 196 3.79 1.30 -11.49
N TYR A 197 3.50 2.33 -12.31
CA TYR A 197 3.25 3.70 -11.88
C TYR A 197 1.89 4.12 -12.39
N PHE A 198 1.14 4.89 -11.60
CA PHE A 198 -0.22 5.30 -11.97
C PHE A 198 -0.68 6.54 -11.22
N SER A 199 -1.80 7.11 -11.67
CA SER A 199 -2.50 8.25 -11.05
C SER A 199 -1.68 9.52 -10.91
N PRO A 200 -1.17 10.11 -12.01
CA PRO A 200 -0.45 11.38 -11.95
C PRO A 200 -1.27 12.53 -11.36
N LEU A 201 -2.53 12.66 -11.74
CA LEU A 201 -3.42 13.77 -11.36
C LEU A 201 -4.69 13.29 -10.66
N SER A 202 -5.25 12.13 -11.06
CA SER A 202 -6.53 11.64 -10.55
C SER A 202 -6.53 11.48 -9.03
N PHE A 203 -5.42 10.98 -8.44
CA PHE A 203 -5.28 10.89 -6.98
C PHE A 203 -5.29 12.26 -6.33
N PHE A 204 -4.46 13.19 -6.78
CA PHE A 204 -4.38 14.53 -6.21
C PHE A 204 -5.68 15.33 -6.38
N ALA A 205 -6.38 15.15 -7.51
CA ALA A 205 -7.65 15.81 -7.78
C ALA A 205 -8.73 15.40 -6.77
N THR A 206 -8.67 14.22 -6.16
CA THR A 206 -9.60 13.84 -5.09
C THR A 206 -9.29 14.52 -3.75
N GLY A 207 -8.10 15.08 -3.58
CA GLY A 207 -7.56 15.56 -2.29
C GLY A 207 -7.06 14.43 -1.40
N GLY A 208 -6.96 13.20 -1.91
CA GLY A 208 -6.63 12.01 -1.14
C GLY A 208 -7.71 11.63 -0.13
N LEU A 209 -7.39 10.73 0.78
CA LEU A 209 -8.32 10.31 1.83
C LEU A 209 -8.53 11.40 2.91
N SER A 210 -7.49 12.21 3.16
CA SER A 210 -7.50 13.20 4.25
C SER A 210 -8.26 14.48 3.94
N ARG A 211 -8.34 14.87 2.66
CA ARG A 211 -8.94 16.15 2.21
C ARG A 211 -9.86 15.90 1.03
N ALA A 212 -11.11 15.58 1.32
CA ALA A 212 -12.08 15.40 0.25
C ALA A 212 -12.38 16.74 -0.46
N LEU A 213 -11.92 16.87 -1.69
CA LEU A 213 -12.27 17.99 -2.56
C LEU A 213 -13.65 17.77 -3.19
N PRO A 214 -14.45 18.86 -3.40
CA PRO A 214 -15.77 18.77 -4.02
C PRO A 214 -15.66 18.61 -5.55
N VAL A 215 -14.99 17.55 -5.99
CA VAL A 215 -14.74 17.26 -7.41
C VAL A 215 -15.77 16.23 -7.89
N PRO A 216 -16.39 16.40 -9.07
CA PRO A 216 -17.29 15.40 -9.64
C PRO A 216 -16.58 14.10 -9.96
N ALA A 217 -17.22 12.95 -9.66
CA ALA A 217 -16.69 11.63 -9.99
C ALA A 217 -16.40 11.47 -11.50
N ALA A 218 -17.19 12.08 -12.37
CA ALA A 218 -16.98 12.06 -13.82
C ALA A 218 -15.63 12.66 -14.23
N LEU A 219 -15.17 13.73 -13.55
CA LEU A 219 -13.84 14.30 -13.81
C LEU A 219 -12.75 13.30 -13.43
N ILE A 220 -12.88 12.62 -12.28
CA ILE A 220 -11.92 11.59 -11.87
C ILE A 220 -11.87 10.46 -12.89
N SER A 221 -13.02 9.97 -13.37
CA SER A 221 -13.08 8.94 -14.42
C SER A 221 -12.40 9.40 -15.71
N THR A 222 -12.60 10.66 -16.11
CA THR A 222 -11.93 11.23 -17.29
C THR A 222 -10.41 11.30 -17.11
N LEU A 223 -9.96 11.78 -15.95
CA LEU A 223 -8.54 11.82 -15.65
C LEU A 223 -7.91 10.42 -15.69
N ILE A 224 -8.52 9.44 -15.03
CA ILE A 224 -8.06 8.03 -15.04
C ILE A 224 -7.96 7.51 -16.48
N PHE A 225 -9.00 7.72 -17.31
CA PHE A 225 -9.02 7.29 -18.69
C PHE A 225 -7.88 7.91 -19.53
N LEU A 226 -7.55 9.18 -19.29
CA LEU A 226 -6.45 9.85 -19.97
C LEU A 226 -5.10 9.34 -19.45
N GLU A 227 -4.96 9.18 -18.14
CA GLU A 227 -3.75 8.69 -17.48
C GLU A 227 -3.38 7.27 -17.90
N ASP A 228 -4.34 6.38 -18.05
CA ASP A 228 -4.09 4.99 -18.50
C ASP A 228 -3.58 4.91 -19.95
N LYS A 229 -3.69 6.00 -20.73
CA LYS A 229 -3.11 6.11 -22.08
C LYS A 229 -1.71 6.71 -22.11
N LEU A 230 -1.20 7.21 -20.98
CA LEU A 230 0.13 7.80 -20.94
C LEU A 230 1.22 6.75 -21.11
N PRO A 231 2.29 7.07 -21.84
CA PRO A 231 3.46 6.20 -21.94
C PRO A 231 4.05 5.91 -20.54
N LYS A 232 4.59 4.71 -20.35
CA LYS A 232 5.22 4.30 -19.08
C LYS A 232 6.32 5.26 -18.60
N SER A 233 7.06 5.87 -19.54
CA SER A 233 8.09 6.87 -19.23
C SER A 233 7.49 8.12 -18.58
N TRP A 234 6.34 8.59 -19.05
CA TRP A 234 5.63 9.73 -18.46
C TRP A 234 5.04 9.39 -17.12
N LEU A 235 4.43 8.22 -16.99
CA LEU A 235 3.94 7.74 -15.69
C LEU A 235 5.06 7.68 -14.66
N LYS A 236 6.24 7.20 -15.01
CA LYS A 236 7.40 7.19 -14.12
C LYS A 236 7.83 8.58 -13.65
N LEU A 237 7.60 9.63 -14.45
CA LEU A 237 7.99 10.99 -14.10
C LEU A 237 6.92 11.74 -13.28
N THR A 238 5.65 11.37 -13.41
CA THR A 238 4.54 12.20 -12.92
C THR A 238 3.62 11.51 -11.92
N SER A 239 3.65 10.17 -11.81
CA SER A 239 2.69 9.42 -10.97
C SER A 239 2.76 9.79 -9.50
N ALA A 240 1.61 9.74 -8.84
CA ALA A 240 1.48 9.89 -7.39
C ALA A 240 1.67 8.55 -6.66
N ASN A 241 1.35 7.44 -7.33
CA ASN A 241 1.36 6.11 -6.74
C ASN A 241 2.19 5.12 -7.57
N GLN A 242 2.70 4.13 -6.89
CA GLN A 242 3.38 2.99 -7.48
C GLN A 242 2.79 1.69 -6.93
N MET A 243 2.82 0.66 -7.76
CA MET A 243 2.49 -0.70 -7.37
C MET A 243 3.70 -1.60 -7.60
N LEU A 244 4.09 -2.34 -6.59
CA LEU A 244 5.07 -3.42 -6.70
C LEU A 244 4.33 -4.75 -6.60
N VAL A 245 4.51 -5.60 -7.58
CA VAL A 245 4.03 -6.98 -7.58
C VAL A 245 5.23 -7.90 -7.44
N ILE A 246 5.26 -8.67 -6.37
CA ILE A 246 6.26 -9.72 -6.12
C ILE A 246 5.61 -11.05 -6.50
N GLU A 247 6.11 -11.68 -7.55
CA GLU A 247 5.76 -13.05 -7.91
C GLU A 247 6.64 -13.99 -7.08
N VAL A 248 6.01 -14.92 -6.36
CA VAL A 248 6.66 -15.85 -5.42
C VAL A 248 6.81 -17.22 -6.08
N HIS A 249 8.04 -17.78 -6.10
CA HIS A 249 8.35 -19.03 -6.78
C HIS A 249 8.92 -20.09 -5.84
#